data_5bb8ed6c1db0708ca6f1f9f5e6c0e6d8
#
_entry.id   5bb8ed6c1db0708ca6f1f9f5e6c0e6d8
#
_cell.length_a   1.000
_cell.length_b   1.000
_cell.length_c   1.000
_cell.angle_alpha   90.00
_cell.angle_beta   90.00
_cell.angle_gamma   90.00
#
_symmetry.space_group_name_H-M   'P 1'
#
loop_
_entity.id
_entity.type
_entity.pdbx_description
1 polymer ?
#
loop_
_entity_poly.entity_id
_entity_poly.type
_entity_poly.pdbx_seq_one_letter_code
_entity_poly.pdbx_strand_id
1 'polypeptide(L)'
;PVLKRPATPNSDKWTRETKNQIMQSRLPTTAENGRAIAEAKAPPPVWVNGSAVGYYGDRADEVLTEASAPGKRRDFLVDTCVAWEAAIDQAEAGDVRKVKLRTGIVLAKDGGALPPLAKLTRCFLGGPVGSGSQFVSWIHVKDMVRLIVHAIEKPVSGPMNAVAPHPATNRFLMGTLRGVIGRPWAPPV
;
A
#
# COMPACT_ATOMS: atom_id res chain seq x y z
N PRO A 1 4.95 -17.96 -0.64
CA PRO A 1 3.55 -18.15 -1.05
C PRO A 1 3.12 -16.93 -1.86
N VAL A 2 2.86 -17.14 -3.14
CA VAL A 2 2.39 -16.08 -4.03
C VAL A 2 0.95 -15.78 -3.65
N LEU A 3 0.70 -14.61 -3.05
CA LEU A 3 -0.64 -14.08 -2.88
C LEU A 3 -1.30 -13.99 -4.25
N LYS A 4 -2.29 -14.85 -4.53
CA LYS A 4 -3.17 -14.64 -5.67
C LYS A 4 -3.81 -13.27 -5.51
N ARG A 5 -3.61 -12.40 -6.50
CA ARG A 5 -4.22 -11.08 -6.56
C ARG A 5 -5.71 -11.16 -6.20
N PRO A 6 -6.21 -10.33 -5.29
CA PRO A 6 -7.64 -10.06 -5.28
C PRO A 6 -7.97 -9.38 -6.62
N ALA A 7 -8.90 -9.95 -7.36
CA ALA A 7 -9.48 -9.29 -8.53
C ALA A 7 -10.15 -7.99 -8.07
N THR A 8 -10.17 -6.98 -8.96
CA THR A 8 -10.81 -5.67 -8.84
C THR A 8 -11.94 -5.57 -7.82
N PRO A 9 -12.07 -4.44 -7.10
CA PRO A 9 -12.99 -4.30 -5.97
C PRO A 9 -14.45 -4.32 -6.45
N ASN A 10 -15.03 -5.49 -6.51
CA ASN A 10 -16.46 -5.66 -6.41
C ASN A 10 -16.77 -5.89 -4.94
N SER A 11 -17.66 -5.13 -4.36
CA SER A 11 -18.03 -5.15 -2.94
C SER A 11 -18.40 -6.53 -2.38
N ASP A 12 -18.73 -7.48 -3.26
CA ASP A 12 -19.15 -8.84 -2.92
C ASP A 12 -17.99 -9.83 -2.69
N LYS A 13 -16.74 -9.39 -2.85
CA LYS A 13 -15.57 -10.30 -2.83
C LYS A 13 -14.72 -10.25 -1.57
N TRP A 14 -15.04 -9.44 -0.59
CA TRP A 14 -14.45 -9.51 0.74
C TRP A 14 -15.16 -10.56 1.59
N THR A 15 -15.09 -11.82 1.14
CA THR A 15 -15.63 -12.94 1.93
C THR A 15 -14.93 -13.02 3.28
N ARG A 16 -15.59 -13.62 4.28
CA ARG A 16 -14.97 -13.86 5.59
C ARG A 16 -13.66 -14.64 5.47
N GLU A 17 -13.63 -15.60 4.55
CA GLU A 17 -12.44 -16.40 4.29
C GLU A 17 -11.29 -15.56 3.72
N THR A 18 -11.55 -14.73 2.69
CA THR A 18 -10.53 -13.83 2.12
C THR A 18 -9.99 -12.86 3.16
N LYS A 19 -10.86 -12.28 4.00
CA LYS A 19 -10.45 -11.41 5.11
C LYS A 19 -9.55 -12.14 6.09
N ASN A 20 -9.93 -13.34 6.49
CA ASN A 20 -9.12 -14.18 7.37
C ASN A 20 -7.76 -14.51 6.76
N GLN A 21 -7.70 -14.91 5.49
CA GLN A 21 -6.42 -15.18 4.79
C GLN A 21 -5.50 -13.96 4.76
N ILE A 22 -6.06 -12.77 4.55
CA ILE A 22 -5.31 -11.51 4.57
C ILE A 22 -4.73 -11.25 5.96
N MET A 23 -5.53 -11.39 7.02
CA MET A 23 -5.06 -11.19 8.39
C MET A 23 -4.03 -12.24 8.79
N GLN A 24 -4.29 -13.52 8.49
CA GLN A 24 -3.39 -14.64 8.80
C GLN A 24 -2.05 -14.56 8.06
N SER A 25 -2.02 -13.96 6.88
CA SER A 25 -0.76 -13.75 6.14
C SER A 25 0.10 -12.62 6.72
N ARG A 26 -0.44 -11.76 7.57
CA ARG A 26 0.23 -10.56 8.09
C ARG A 26 0.57 -10.67 9.57
N LEU A 27 -0.43 -10.91 10.41
CA LEU A 27 -0.23 -10.82 11.86
C LEU A 27 0.70 -11.91 12.41
N PRO A 28 0.47 -13.22 12.13
CA PRO A 28 1.38 -14.26 12.60
C PRO A 28 2.79 -14.11 12.03
N THR A 29 2.91 -13.78 10.73
CA THR A 29 4.22 -13.59 10.10
C THR A 29 4.98 -12.43 10.74
N THR A 30 4.30 -11.35 11.10
CA THR A 30 4.92 -10.21 11.79
C THR A 30 5.38 -10.60 13.20
N ALA A 31 4.55 -11.33 13.94
CA ALA A 31 4.92 -11.82 15.27
C ALA A 31 6.12 -12.77 15.22
N GLU A 32 6.14 -13.72 14.28
CA GLU A 32 7.26 -14.64 14.08
C GLU A 32 8.55 -13.92 13.67
N ASN A 33 8.47 -12.91 12.81
CA ASN A 33 9.63 -12.09 12.47
C ASN A 33 10.18 -11.36 13.70
N GLY A 34 9.31 -10.80 14.55
CA GLY A 34 9.71 -10.16 15.80
C GLY A 34 10.42 -11.12 16.72
N ARG A 35 9.88 -12.32 16.93
CA ARG A 35 10.48 -13.37 17.73
C ARG A 35 11.86 -13.81 17.18
N ALA A 36 11.95 -14.06 15.89
CA ALA A 36 13.20 -14.43 15.23
C ALA A 36 14.27 -13.34 15.38
N ILE A 37 13.88 -12.07 15.33
CA ILE A 37 14.79 -10.94 15.57
C ILE A 37 15.26 -10.91 17.04
N ALA A 38 14.35 -11.12 17.99
CA ALA A 38 14.67 -11.13 19.41
C ALA A 38 15.63 -12.28 19.79
N GLU A 39 15.47 -13.43 19.17
CA GLU A 39 16.29 -14.64 19.40
C GLU A 39 17.62 -14.63 18.62
N ALA A 40 17.81 -13.68 17.70
CA ALA A 40 18.99 -13.64 16.85
C ALA A 40 20.26 -13.30 17.66
N LYS A 41 21.33 -14.07 17.48
CA LYS A 41 22.65 -13.78 18.10
C LYS A 41 23.24 -12.43 17.61
N ALA A 42 22.89 -12.01 16.41
CA ALA A 42 23.26 -10.73 15.81
C ALA A 42 22.00 -10.12 15.17
N PRO A 43 21.15 -9.43 15.94
CA PRO A 43 19.93 -8.84 15.41
C PRO A 43 20.24 -7.75 14.36
N PRO A 44 19.39 -7.57 13.36
CA PRO A 44 19.58 -6.51 12.37
C PRO A 44 19.42 -5.13 13.04
N PRO A 45 20.08 -4.08 12.56
CA PRO A 45 19.94 -2.73 13.12
C PRO A 45 18.56 -2.11 12.83
N VAL A 46 17.82 -2.63 11.86
CA VAL A 46 16.50 -2.13 11.46
C VAL A 46 15.61 -3.25 10.96
N TRP A 47 14.35 -3.14 11.31
CA TRP A 47 13.26 -3.95 10.75
C TRP A 47 12.31 -3.05 9.97
N VAL A 48 12.34 -3.14 8.64
CA VAL A 48 11.40 -2.45 7.75
C VAL A 48 10.24 -3.40 7.45
N ASN A 49 9.06 -3.09 7.95
CA ASN A 49 7.85 -3.88 7.73
C ASN A 49 6.84 -3.18 6.83
N GLY A 50 6.16 -3.95 5.99
CA GLY A 50 5.08 -3.42 5.17
C GLY A 50 3.89 -2.95 6.00
N SER A 51 3.26 -1.89 5.55
CA SER A 51 1.93 -1.40 5.89
C SER A 51 1.32 -0.82 4.61
N ALA A 52 0.20 -0.13 4.69
CA ALA A 52 -0.42 0.48 3.52
C ALA A 52 -1.08 1.82 3.85
N VAL A 53 -1.20 2.70 2.86
CA VAL A 53 -1.96 3.96 2.98
C VAL A 53 -3.44 3.74 3.30
N GLY A 54 -3.95 2.50 3.14
CA GLY A 54 -5.25 2.08 3.64
C GLY A 54 -5.47 2.31 5.13
N TYR A 55 -4.40 2.49 5.91
CA TYR A 55 -4.44 2.94 7.31
C TYR A 55 -5.27 4.21 7.50
N TYR A 56 -5.20 5.14 6.57
CA TYR A 56 -5.89 6.43 6.66
C TYR A 56 -7.38 6.36 6.29
N GLY A 57 -7.81 5.30 5.58
CA GLY A 57 -9.16 5.22 5.03
C GLY A 57 -9.45 6.31 4.00
N ASP A 58 -10.74 6.56 3.76
CA ASP A 58 -11.17 7.66 2.89
C ASP A 58 -11.25 8.96 3.72
N ARG A 59 -10.46 9.95 3.34
CA ARG A 59 -10.36 11.27 3.99
C ARG A 59 -10.56 12.40 2.98
N ALA A 60 -11.18 12.12 1.84
CA ALA A 60 -11.42 13.06 0.75
C ALA A 60 -10.13 13.81 0.33
N ASP A 61 -10.09 15.13 0.47
CA ASP A 61 -8.98 16.01 0.08
C ASP A 61 -8.07 16.43 1.26
N GLU A 62 -8.25 15.79 2.43
CA GLU A 62 -7.42 16.08 3.59
C GLU A 62 -5.95 15.69 3.33
N VAL A 63 -5.04 16.60 3.65
CA VAL A 63 -3.60 16.32 3.59
C VAL A 63 -3.20 15.45 4.78
N LEU A 64 -2.71 14.26 4.48
CA LEU A 64 -2.36 13.24 5.48
C LEU A 64 -0.86 13.11 5.60
N THR A 65 -0.40 13.03 6.85
CA THR A 65 1.00 12.81 7.22
C THR A 65 1.13 11.54 8.05
N GLU A 66 2.33 11.14 8.37
CA GLU A 66 2.61 9.99 9.24
C GLU A 66 2.01 10.14 10.64
N ALA A 67 1.84 11.37 11.12
CA ALA A 67 1.20 11.68 12.39
C ALA A 67 -0.33 11.64 12.34
N SER A 68 -0.93 11.56 11.15
CA SER A 68 -2.39 11.50 11.01
C SER A 68 -2.95 10.22 11.60
N ALA A 69 -4.07 10.35 12.33
CA ALA A 69 -4.77 9.22 12.92
C ALA A 69 -5.34 8.26 11.85
N PRO A 70 -5.61 7.00 12.20
CA PRO A 70 -6.26 6.06 11.28
C PRO A 70 -7.65 6.55 10.86
N GLY A 71 -8.15 5.99 9.77
CA GLY A 71 -9.45 6.33 9.23
C GLY A 71 -10.56 6.25 10.27
N LYS A 72 -11.40 7.29 10.34
CA LYS A 72 -12.53 7.37 11.29
C LYS A 72 -13.58 6.30 11.00
N ARG A 73 -13.89 6.07 9.73
CA ARG A 73 -14.73 4.97 9.30
C ARG A 73 -13.87 3.71 9.30
N ARG A 74 -14.08 2.89 10.30
CA ARG A 74 -13.39 1.61 10.42
C ARG A 74 -14.00 0.64 9.42
N ASP A 75 -13.22 0.32 8.41
CA ASP A 75 -13.50 -0.74 7.46
C ASP A 75 -12.40 -1.81 7.52
N PHE A 76 -12.60 -2.90 6.79
CA PHE A 76 -11.66 -4.02 6.84
C PHE A 76 -10.20 -3.61 6.50
N LEU A 77 -9.99 -2.68 5.58
CA LEU A 77 -8.63 -2.27 5.18
C LEU A 77 -7.97 -1.44 6.27
N VAL A 78 -8.71 -0.48 6.85
CA VAL A 78 -8.23 0.33 7.98
C VAL A 78 -7.91 -0.58 9.16
N ASP A 79 -8.83 -1.48 9.53
CA ASP A 79 -8.64 -2.41 10.66
C ASP A 79 -7.44 -3.33 10.44
N THR A 80 -7.26 -3.82 9.21
CA THR A 80 -6.09 -4.64 8.85
C THR A 80 -4.79 -3.87 9.03
N CYS A 81 -4.69 -2.63 8.54
CA CYS A 81 -3.48 -1.84 8.65
C CYS A 81 -3.18 -1.48 10.12
N VAL A 82 -4.20 -1.11 10.90
CA VAL A 82 -4.05 -0.80 12.33
C VAL A 82 -3.57 -2.02 13.10
N ALA A 83 -4.18 -3.19 12.89
CA ALA A 83 -3.78 -4.42 13.55
C ALA A 83 -2.36 -4.85 13.14
N TRP A 84 -2.01 -4.67 11.86
CA TRP A 84 -0.69 -5.02 11.36
C TRP A 84 0.41 -4.12 11.95
N GLU A 85 0.18 -2.80 12.04
CA GLU A 85 1.11 -1.89 12.70
C GLU A 85 1.20 -2.13 14.22
N ALA A 86 0.09 -2.47 14.87
CA ALA A 86 0.09 -2.85 16.28
C ALA A 86 0.91 -4.12 16.53
N ALA A 87 0.86 -5.11 15.63
CA ALA A 87 1.66 -6.33 15.76
C ALA A 87 3.17 -6.05 15.70
N ILE A 88 3.62 -5.05 14.90
CA ILE A 88 5.02 -4.62 14.87
C ILE A 88 5.40 -3.92 16.18
N ASP A 89 4.52 -3.02 16.66
CA ASP A 89 4.78 -2.25 17.87
C ASP A 89 4.91 -3.16 19.10
N GLN A 90 4.06 -4.19 19.17
CA GLN A 90 4.04 -5.19 20.26
C GLN A 90 5.15 -6.24 20.17
N ALA A 91 5.79 -6.40 19.01
CA ALA A 91 6.83 -7.40 18.84
C ALA A 91 8.06 -7.06 19.71
N GLU A 92 8.51 -8.04 20.48
CA GLU A 92 9.71 -7.94 21.30
C GLU A 92 10.96 -8.11 20.43
N ALA A 93 11.43 -7.03 19.80
CA ALA A 93 12.60 -7.05 18.93
C ALA A 93 13.82 -6.33 19.51
N GLY A 94 13.88 -6.14 20.84
CA GLY A 94 14.97 -5.42 21.52
C GLY A 94 15.11 -3.99 20.99
N ASP A 95 16.36 -3.53 20.88
CA ASP A 95 16.68 -2.17 20.40
C ASP A 95 16.65 -2.01 18.88
N VAL A 96 16.09 -2.99 18.16
CA VAL A 96 15.96 -2.95 16.69
C VAL A 96 15.01 -1.85 16.27
N ARG A 97 15.51 -0.94 15.44
CA ARG A 97 14.73 0.17 14.90
C ARG A 97 13.61 -0.35 13.99
N LYS A 98 12.37 0.01 14.27
CA LYS A 98 11.17 -0.45 13.52
C LYS A 98 10.68 0.64 12.59
N VAL A 99 10.49 0.31 11.30
CA VAL A 99 9.92 1.20 10.29
C VAL A 99 8.67 0.55 9.71
N LYS A 100 7.54 1.26 9.74
CA LYS A 100 6.24 0.82 9.20
C LYS A 100 5.99 1.53 7.88
N LEU A 101 6.16 0.83 6.77
CA LEU A 101 6.14 1.42 5.43
C LEU A 101 4.70 1.44 4.89
N ARG A 102 3.99 2.58 5.05
CA ARG A 102 2.63 2.79 4.54
C ARG A 102 2.68 3.00 3.03
N THR A 103 2.58 1.89 2.31
CA THR A 103 2.78 1.85 0.87
C THR A 103 1.52 2.23 0.11
N GLY A 104 1.65 3.17 -0.82
CA GLY A 104 0.67 3.48 -1.84
C GLY A 104 0.66 2.47 -3.00
N ILE A 105 0.04 2.82 -4.12
CA ILE A 105 0.04 1.98 -5.32
C ILE A 105 1.40 2.07 -6.00
N VAL A 106 2.15 0.97 -5.98
CA VAL A 106 3.45 0.91 -6.65
C VAL A 106 3.25 0.74 -8.16
N LEU A 107 3.77 1.69 -8.93
CA LEU A 107 3.72 1.69 -10.39
C LEU A 107 5.04 1.18 -10.95
N ALA A 108 4.99 0.09 -11.71
CA ALA A 108 6.11 -0.49 -12.41
C ALA A 108 5.69 -0.97 -13.80
N LYS A 109 6.60 -0.87 -14.77
CA LYS A 109 6.36 -1.32 -16.14
C LYS A 109 6.02 -2.81 -16.22
N ASP A 110 6.76 -3.62 -15.48
CA ASP A 110 6.77 -5.08 -15.60
C ASP A 110 6.01 -5.78 -14.45
N GLY A 111 5.24 -5.02 -13.64
CA GLY A 111 4.51 -5.59 -12.51
C GLY A 111 3.56 -4.62 -11.83
N GLY A 112 2.92 -5.10 -10.76
CA GLY A 112 2.01 -4.28 -9.95
C GLY A 112 0.73 -3.88 -10.69
N ALA A 113 0.25 -2.66 -10.42
CA ALA A 113 -1.04 -2.17 -10.92
C ALA A 113 -1.00 -1.66 -12.37
N LEU A 114 0.15 -1.19 -12.85
CA LEU A 114 0.24 -0.50 -14.14
C LEU A 114 -0.02 -1.41 -15.36
N PRO A 115 0.53 -2.63 -15.49
CA PRO A 115 0.28 -3.48 -16.65
C PRO A 115 -1.20 -3.80 -16.91
N PRO A 116 -2.01 -4.22 -15.91
CA PRO A 116 -3.45 -4.45 -16.14
C PRO A 116 -4.21 -3.18 -16.50
N LEU A 117 -3.88 -2.02 -15.90
CA LEU A 117 -4.48 -0.74 -16.28
C LEU A 117 -4.14 -0.37 -17.73
N ALA A 118 -2.88 -0.55 -18.13
CA ALA A 118 -2.44 -0.33 -19.51
C ALA A 118 -3.14 -1.27 -20.50
N LYS A 119 -3.35 -2.55 -20.13
CA LYS A 119 -4.09 -3.50 -20.95
C LYS A 119 -5.55 -3.04 -21.17
N LEU A 120 -6.26 -2.67 -20.09
CA LEU A 120 -7.62 -2.14 -20.19
C LEU A 120 -7.65 -0.88 -21.05
N THR A 121 -6.71 0.03 -20.88
CA THR A 121 -6.62 1.27 -21.65
C THR A 121 -6.44 0.99 -23.14
N ARG A 122 -5.61 0.03 -23.54
CA ARG A 122 -5.45 -0.40 -24.95
C ARG A 122 -6.75 -0.91 -25.56
N CYS A 123 -7.61 -1.52 -24.75
CA CYS A 123 -8.93 -2.02 -25.14
C CYS A 123 -10.05 -0.94 -25.04
N PHE A 124 -9.71 0.35 -24.89
CA PHE A 124 -10.65 1.46 -24.69
C PHE A 124 -11.51 1.36 -23.41
N LEU A 125 -11.08 0.55 -22.45
CA LEU A 125 -11.74 0.36 -21.14
C LEU A 125 -11.00 1.12 -20.01
N GLY A 126 -10.12 2.05 -20.36
CA GLY A 126 -9.31 2.83 -19.41
C GLY A 126 -9.99 4.13 -18.97
N GLY A 127 -11.31 4.14 -18.79
CA GLY A 127 -12.04 5.29 -18.25
C GLY A 127 -11.79 5.51 -16.74
N PRO A 128 -12.20 6.67 -16.20
CA PRO A 128 -12.18 6.89 -14.77
C PRO A 128 -13.21 5.98 -14.08
N VAL A 129 -12.89 5.50 -12.89
CA VAL A 129 -13.80 4.69 -12.08
C VAL A 129 -14.76 5.63 -11.34
N GLY A 130 -16.07 5.43 -11.53
CA GLY A 130 -17.09 6.29 -10.96
C GLY A 130 -16.88 7.77 -11.31
N SER A 131 -16.90 8.68 -10.34
CA SER A 131 -16.62 10.10 -10.56
C SER A 131 -15.18 10.38 -10.99
N GLY A 132 -14.24 9.49 -10.67
CA GLY A 132 -12.81 9.68 -10.87
C GLY A 132 -12.18 10.74 -10.00
N SER A 133 -12.89 11.28 -9.01
CA SER A 133 -12.41 12.31 -8.08
C SER A 133 -11.57 11.74 -6.94
N GLN A 134 -11.69 10.43 -6.66
CA GLN A 134 -10.93 9.77 -5.60
C GLN A 134 -9.43 9.87 -5.85
N PHE A 135 -8.68 10.19 -4.79
CA PHE A 135 -7.23 10.25 -4.85
C PHE A 135 -6.59 8.86 -4.90
N VAL A 136 -5.55 8.78 -5.68
CA VAL A 136 -4.67 7.61 -5.80
C VAL A 136 -3.30 8.02 -5.29
N SER A 137 -2.96 7.56 -4.09
CA SER A 137 -1.61 7.67 -3.56
C SER A 137 -0.74 6.63 -4.26
N TRP A 138 0.25 7.07 -5.00
CA TRP A 138 1.10 6.21 -5.83
C TRP A 138 2.58 6.46 -5.58
N ILE A 139 3.42 5.52 -5.96
CA ILE A 139 4.87 5.66 -5.98
C ILE A 139 5.46 4.87 -7.15
N HIS A 140 6.51 5.41 -7.76
CA HIS A 140 7.24 4.65 -8.77
C HIS A 140 8.13 3.59 -8.10
N VAL A 141 8.25 2.39 -8.71
CA VAL A 141 9.01 1.28 -8.12
C VAL A 141 10.46 1.64 -7.78
N LYS A 142 11.13 2.45 -8.60
CA LYS A 142 12.50 2.91 -8.32
C LYS A 142 12.58 3.76 -7.06
N ASP A 143 11.58 4.61 -6.82
CA ASP A 143 11.55 5.47 -5.64
C ASP A 143 11.15 4.65 -4.40
N MET A 144 10.29 3.64 -4.56
CA MET A 144 10.00 2.67 -3.49
C MET A 144 11.28 1.95 -3.03
N VAL A 145 12.11 1.48 -3.98
CA VAL A 145 13.39 0.85 -3.65
C VAL A 145 14.33 1.83 -2.93
N ARG A 146 14.47 3.07 -3.45
CA ARG A 146 15.29 4.11 -2.81
C ARG A 146 14.81 4.45 -1.41
N LEU A 147 13.50 4.50 -1.20
CA LEU A 147 12.90 4.76 0.10
C LEU A 147 13.20 3.63 1.10
N ILE A 148 13.15 2.37 0.67
CA ILE A 148 13.54 1.22 1.50
C ILE A 148 15.03 1.32 1.87
N VAL A 149 15.91 1.60 0.91
CA VAL A 149 17.34 1.79 1.17
C VAL A 149 17.56 2.94 2.16
N HIS A 150 16.86 4.08 1.97
CA HIS A 150 16.90 5.21 2.90
C HIS A 150 16.46 4.79 4.31
N ALA A 151 15.40 4.01 4.44
CA ALA A 151 14.93 3.51 5.73
C ALA A 151 15.95 2.57 6.42
N ILE A 152 16.74 1.86 5.64
CA ILE A 152 17.83 1.00 6.16
C ILE A 152 19.03 1.84 6.63
N GLU A 153 19.48 2.78 5.80
CA GLU A 153 20.72 3.53 6.02
C GLU A 153 20.58 4.71 6.99
N LYS A 154 19.39 5.31 7.10
CA LYS A 154 19.15 6.51 7.90
C LYS A 154 18.47 6.18 9.24
N PRO A 155 18.65 7.02 10.28
CA PRO A 155 18.07 6.77 11.60
C PRO A 155 16.59 7.14 11.68
N VAL A 156 15.80 6.69 10.70
CA VAL A 156 14.34 6.88 10.66
C VAL A 156 13.65 5.72 11.34
N SER A 157 12.56 6.00 12.08
CA SER A 157 11.76 5.01 12.80
C SER A 157 10.27 5.37 12.77
N GLY A 158 9.42 4.41 13.11
CA GLY A 158 7.98 4.61 13.13
C GLY A 158 7.33 4.51 11.73
N PRO A 159 6.14 5.10 11.54
CA PRO A 159 5.47 5.10 10.24
C PRO A 159 6.20 5.98 9.23
N MET A 160 6.17 5.55 7.97
CA MET A 160 6.72 6.28 6.82
C MET A 160 5.78 6.10 5.62
N ASN A 161 5.34 7.19 5.02
CA ASN A 161 4.50 7.17 3.82
C ASN A 161 5.35 6.89 2.57
N ALA A 162 5.18 5.71 1.99
CA ALA A 162 5.83 5.33 0.75
C ALA A 162 4.94 5.73 -0.44
N VAL A 163 4.89 7.03 -0.72
CA VAL A 163 4.09 7.65 -1.77
C VAL A 163 4.86 8.76 -2.46
N ALA A 164 4.47 9.08 -3.70
CA ALA A 164 4.94 10.27 -4.38
C ALA A 164 4.38 11.53 -3.69
N PRO A 165 5.10 12.67 -3.73
CA PRO A 165 4.69 13.91 -3.04
C PRO A 165 3.39 14.50 -3.60
N HIS A 166 3.01 14.14 -4.82
CA HIS A 166 1.80 14.64 -5.48
C HIS A 166 0.85 13.47 -5.77
N PRO A 167 -0.19 13.24 -4.93
CA PRO A 167 -1.23 12.27 -5.24
C PRO A 167 -2.00 12.70 -6.49
N ALA A 168 -2.45 11.74 -7.28
CA ALA A 168 -3.25 11.98 -8.49
C ALA A 168 -4.70 11.59 -8.23
N THR A 169 -5.67 12.30 -8.83
CA THR A 169 -7.02 11.74 -8.91
C THR A 169 -7.05 10.57 -9.88
N ASN A 170 -7.99 9.65 -9.70
CA ASN A 170 -8.17 8.54 -10.63
C ASN A 170 -8.40 9.03 -12.07
N ARG A 171 -9.21 10.09 -12.24
CA ARG A 171 -9.45 10.75 -13.53
C ARG A 171 -8.14 11.22 -14.17
N PHE A 172 -7.28 11.88 -13.39
CA PHE A 172 -5.98 12.37 -13.88
C PHE A 172 -5.05 11.21 -14.28
N LEU A 173 -4.92 10.20 -13.40
CA LEU A 173 -4.09 9.02 -13.65
C LEU A 173 -4.52 8.29 -14.92
N MET A 174 -5.82 8.00 -15.06
CA MET A 174 -6.36 7.29 -16.24
C MET A 174 -6.28 8.16 -17.49
N GLY A 175 -6.50 9.46 -17.38
CA GLY A 175 -6.33 10.42 -18.48
C GLY A 175 -4.90 10.45 -19.01
N THR A 176 -3.92 10.54 -18.11
CA THR A 176 -2.50 10.51 -18.44
C THR A 176 -2.14 9.18 -19.12
N LEU A 177 -2.59 8.06 -18.56
CA LEU A 177 -2.32 6.74 -19.11
C LEU A 177 -2.92 6.59 -20.55
N ARG A 178 -4.13 7.09 -20.76
CA ARG A 178 -4.75 7.13 -22.11
C ARG A 178 -3.92 7.95 -23.09
N GLY A 179 -3.47 9.13 -22.67
CA GLY A 179 -2.63 10.00 -23.51
C GLY A 179 -1.34 9.30 -23.93
N VAL A 180 -0.62 8.70 -22.98
CA VAL A 180 0.63 7.97 -23.24
C VAL A 180 0.43 6.76 -24.15
N ILE A 181 -0.70 6.05 -24.03
CA ILE A 181 -0.99 4.86 -24.85
C ILE A 181 -1.58 5.22 -26.22
N GLY A 182 -1.92 6.49 -26.47
CA GLY A 182 -2.58 6.90 -27.71
C GLY A 182 -4.05 6.44 -27.81
N ARG A 183 -4.76 6.39 -26.68
CA ARG A 183 -6.18 6.06 -26.56
C ARG A 183 -6.92 7.18 -25.82
N PRO A 184 -7.14 8.35 -26.47
CA PRO A 184 -7.56 9.57 -25.77
C PRO A 184 -8.97 9.48 -25.19
N TRP A 185 -9.82 8.60 -25.73
CA TRP A 185 -11.18 8.42 -25.27
C TRP A 185 -11.41 7.05 -24.63
N ALA A 186 -12.16 7.03 -23.53
CA ALA A 186 -12.79 5.84 -22.94
C ALA A 186 -13.97 6.28 -22.05
N PRO A 187 -15.08 5.54 -22.03
CA PRO A 187 -16.20 5.84 -21.14
C PRO A 187 -15.78 5.65 -19.66
N PRO A 188 -16.48 6.30 -18.72
CA PRO A 188 -16.36 5.97 -17.29
C PRO A 188 -16.73 4.49 -17.06
N VAL A 189 -16.10 3.87 -16.05
CA VAL A 189 -16.32 2.47 -15.65
C VAL A 189 -16.96 2.43 -14.26
#